data_871e51f2629f6409ca9cf2af8ecb0e9d
#
_entry.id   871e51f2629f6409ca9cf2af8ecb0e9d
#
_cell.length_a   1.000
_cell.length_b   1.000
_cell.length_c   1.000
_cell.angle_alpha   90.00
_cell.angle_beta   90.00
_cell.angle_gamma   90.00
#
_symmetry.space_group_name_H-M   'P 1'
#
loop_
_entity.id
_entity.type
_entity.pdbx_description
1 polymer ?
#
loop_
_entity_poly.entity_id
_entity_poly.type
_entity_poly.pdbx_seq_one_letter_code
_entity_poly.pdbx_strand_id
1 'polypeptide(L)'
;MINLKKIILKYKYKFLLVILLIIIISLINTFLPYIIKQTIALVKSDVVFHDIKQKLFSLVSVYLITTLICAILEFLKSTILAKNTQDLIYDIRKTTYKRIMDFNMDTFSNMHISTLVTRMTSDISNIGEFIGRTLPMFLSSGVFLILVLIVMSFVNIYFAIIMIVSSIFLVVAVLKIGKKMAYYKKREIEITENLNDYFGETFSSIKTTHIFNIQNERRQKFIDYSSAELSMSTKYFDSQSILTPVRSITRYFIISLILYLCLQGKVANIDIGVIYLVVSYIDKFFEPLGNMLYHYEDIQKGKISMHRIDELMGTDENIENIYQGENTEKLYGNIKFSNVSFSYSNKKSILENVNFSINEGERVALIGETGAGKTTIVNLILGFYKINSGNITFDGKNIDDISLESLRKNISFIQQSPYVFNDTIKKNIVVNNENNFSDEKIIDILKLVGLYNKVTNFKNGIYEIVNENSFSKGEKQLLAFARAIAKDTSIYIFDEPTSNIDVKNEQTIKNIISEVLKDSTVIIIAHRPATIENVDKILKVQNKKVVIKSRKNIVHINNSEKFT
;
A
#
# COMPACT_ATOMS: atom_id res chain seq x y z
N MET A 1 2.68 8.23 -18.31
CA MET A 1 2.97 7.01 -17.50
C MET A 1 4.13 7.26 -16.55
N ILE A 2 3.86 7.30 -15.28
CA ILE A 2 4.89 7.31 -14.24
C ILE A 2 5.18 5.83 -13.97
N ASN A 3 6.29 5.32 -14.50
CA ASN A 3 6.68 3.92 -14.37
C ASN A 3 7.67 3.83 -13.20
N LEU A 4 7.54 2.83 -12.33
CA LEU A 4 8.47 2.54 -11.23
C LEU A 4 9.94 2.58 -11.70
N LYS A 5 10.20 2.08 -12.92
CA LYS A 5 11.50 2.13 -13.58
C LYS A 5 12.07 3.55 -13.70
N LYS A 6 11.24 4.56 -13.99
CA LYS A 6 11.71 5.96 -14.08
C LYS A 6 12.16 6.49 -12.72
N ILE A 7 11.45 6.12 -11.65
CA ILE A 7 11.80 6.54 -10.28
C ILE A 7 13.15 5.92 -9.88
N ILE A 8 13.34 4.62 -10.14
CA ILE A 8 14.61 3.92 -9.84
C ILE A 8 15.77 4.53 -10.65
N LEU A 9 15.56 4.82 -11.94
CA LEU A 9 16.58 5.40 -12.81
C LEU A 9 17.04 6.80 -12.39
N LYS A 10 16.23 7.58 -11.66
CA LYS A 10 16.61 8.85 -11.06
C LYS A 10 17.83 8.71 -10.14
N TYR A 11 17.96 7.56 -9.47
CA TYR A 11 19.03 7.27 -8.51
C TYR A 11 20.24 6.53 -9.11
N LYS A 12 20.28 6.31 -10.44
CA LYS A 12 21.29 5.48 -11.10
C LYS A 12 22.74 5.86 -10.76
N TYR A 13 23.09 7.12 -10.71
CA TYR A 13 24.46 7.58 -10.41
C TYR A 13 24.85 7.31 -8.95
N LYS A 14 23.89 7.45 -8.02
CA LYS A 14 24.14 7.15 -6.61
C LYS A 14 24.34 5.64 -6.39
N PHE A 15 23.57 4.79 -7.09
CA PHE A 15 23.76 3.33 -7.05
C PHE A 15 25.06 2.91 -7.75
N LEU A 16 25.46 3.59 -8.83
CA LEU A 16 26.72 3.33 -9.50
C LEU A 16 27.91 3.61 -8.57
N LEU A 17 27.88 4.66 -7.77
CA LEU A 17 28.89 4.93 -6.73
C LEU A 17 28.94 3.81 -5.69
N VAL A 18 27.79 3.27 -5.25
CA VAL A 18 27.73 2.11 -4.35
C VAL A 18 28.38 0.88 -4.98
N ILE A 19 28.12 0.61 -6.27
CA ILE A 19 28.74 -0.51 -7.01
C ILE A 19 30.26 -0.32 -7.07
N LEU A 20 30.75 0.88 -7.31
CA LEU A 20 32.18 1.17 -7.32
C LEU A 20 32.81 0.91 -5.95
N LEU A 21 32.15 1.36 -4.85
CA LEU A 21 32.61 1.05 -3.49
C LEU A 21 32.62 -0.47 -3.20
N ILE A 22 31.61 -1.21 -3.67
CA ILE A 22 31.56 -2.67 -3.55
C ILE A 22 32.79 -3.31 -4.22
N ILE A 23 33.16 -2.88 -5.44
CA ILE A 23 34.32 -3.40 -6.15
C ILE A 23 35.62 -3.11 -5.40
N ILE A 24 35.81 -1.87 -4.92
CA ILE A 24 37.01 -1.48 -4.17
C ILE A 24 37.11 -2.28 -2.87
N ILE A 25 36.03 -2.39 -2.10
CA ILE A 25 36.01 -3.16 -0.85
C ILE A 25 36.32 -4.65 -1.10
N SER A 26 35.74 -5.21 -2.17
CA SER A 26 36.00 -6.61 -2.54
C SER A 26 37.46 -6.85 -2.95
N LEU A 27 38.10 -5.92 -3.65
CA LEU A 27 39.54 -5.99 -3.98
C LEU A 27 40.40 -5.94 -2.71
N ILE A 28 40.10 -5.02 -1.79
CA ILE A 28 40.82 -4.92 -0.51
C ILE A 28 40.66 -6.21 0.29
N ASN A 29 39.46 -6.73 0.44
CA ASN A 29 39.18 -7.96 1.18
C ASN A 29 39.85 -9.19 0.56
N THR A 30 40.04 -9.20 -0.77
CA THR A 30 40.80 -10.26 -1.44
C THR A 30 42.29 -10.13 -1.21
N PHE A 31 42.82 -8.94 -0.94
CA PHE A 31 44.24 -8.72 -0.69
C PHE A 31 44.68 -9.08 0.75
N LEU A 32 43.80 -9.02 1.73
CA LEU A 32 44.14 -9.26 3.15
C LEU A 32 44.79 -10.64 3.42
N PRO A 33 44.28 -11.78 2.92
CA PRO A 33 44.96 -13.08 3.12
C PRO A 33 46.36 -13.17 2.52
N TYR A 34 46.63 -12.39 1.45
CA TYR A 34 47.95 -12.34 0.85
C TYR A 34 48.98 -11.67 1.75
N ILE A 35 48.62 -10.61 2.50
CA ILE A 35 49.49 -9.98 3.49
C ILE A 35 49.87 -10.98 4.59
N ILE A 36 48.89 -11.76 5.09
CA ILE A 36 49.14 -12.78 6.12
C ILE A 36 50.05 -13.88 5.57
N LYS A 37 49.88 -14.32 4.33
CA LYS A 37 50.79 -15.26 3.66
C LYS A 37 52.24 -14.75 3.70
N GLN A 38 52.46 -13.48 3.35
CA GLN A 38 53.81 -12.88 3.37
C GLN A 38 54.36 -12.82 4.79
N THR A 39 53.52 -12.52 5.78
CA THR A 39 53.92 -12.53 7.20
C THR A 39 54.38 -13.91 7.65
N ILE A 40 53.64 -14.97 7.30
CA ILE A 40 54.01 -16.36 7.62
C ILE A 40 55.33 -16.75 6.93
N ALA A 41 55.52 -16.37 5.68
CA ALA A 41 56.74 -16.67 4.93
C ALA A 41 57.99 -16.00 5.55
N LEU A 42 57.86 -14.78 6.06
CA LEU A 42 58.95 -14.07 6.76
C LEU A 42 59.34 -14.72 8.07
N VAL A 43 58.37 -15.19 8.87
CA VAL A 43 58.65 -15.86 10.14
C VAL A 43 59.45 -17.18 9.94
N LYS A 44 59.31 -17.82 8.80
CA LYS A 44 59.99 -19.07 8.44
C LYS A 44 61.40 -18.86 7.83
N SER A 45 61.76 -17.65 7.44
CA SER A 45 63.07 -17.38 6.85
C SER A 45 64.17 -17.30 7.93
N ASP A 46 65.33 -17.94 7.68
CA ASP A 46 66.52 -17.95 8.58
C ASP A 46 67.27 -16.60 8.59
N VAL A 47 66.56 -15.48 8.47
CA VAL A 47 67.11 -14.11 8.44
C VAL A 47 67.36 -13.61 9.87
N VAL A 48 68.36 -12.71 10.05
CA VAL A 48 68.71 -12.11 11.33
C VAL A 48 67.48 -11.48 12.01
N PHE A 49 67.29 -11.79 13.29
CA PHE A 49 66.10 -11.43 14.09
C PHE A 49 65.75 -9.94 14.06
N HIS A 50 66.73 -9.07 13.90
CA HIS A 50 66.54 -7.62 13.86
C HIS A 50 65.81 -7.15 12.55
N ASP A 51 66.20 -7.70 11.41
CA ASP A 51 65.60 -7.35 10.10
C ASP A 51 64.19 -7.93 9.94
N ILE A 52 63.98 -9.11 10.55
CA ILE A 52 62.65 -9.72 10.61
C ILE A 52 61.67 -8.84 11.38
N LYS A 53 62.05 -8.29 12.54
CA LYS A 53 61.21 -7.44 13.38
C LYS A 53 60.72 -6.18 12.65
N GLN A 54 61.59 -5.52 11.90
CA GLN A 54 61.21 -4.31 11.15
C GLN A 54 60.25 -4.62 9.99
N LYS A 55 60.51 -5.67 9.21
CA LYS A 55 59.63 -6.13 8.14
C LYS A 55 58.29 -6.64 8.66
N LEU A 56 58.27 -7.39 9.76
CA LEU A 56 57.06 -7.86 10.41
C LEU A 56 56.20 -6.67 10.88
N PHE A 57 56.83 -5.67 11.54
CA PHE A 57 56.12 -4.47 11.96
C PHE A 57 55.50 -3.71 10.77
N SER A 58 56.21 -3.60 9.63
CA SER A 58 55.67 -2.96 8.44
C SER A 58 54.49 -3.72 7.85
N LEU A 59 54.49 -5.06 7.76
CA LEU A 59 53.40 -5.86 7.26
C LEU A 59 52.17 -5.82 8.18
N VAL A 60 52.36 -5.86 9.49
CA VAL A 60 51.29 -5.71 10.47
C VAL A 60 50.68 -4.31 10.37
N SER A 61 51.50 -3.28 10.23
CA SER A 61 51.01 -1.90 10.03
C SER A 61 50.19 -1.76 8.75
N VAL A 62 50.68 -2.34 7.62
CA VAL A 62 49.92 -2.36 6.37
C VAL A 62 48.60 -3.09 6.52
N TYR A 63 48.58 -4.24 7.20
CA TYR A 63 47.34 -4.98 7.46
C TYR A 63 46.32 -4.16 8.27
N LEU A 64 46.78 -3.52 9.37
CA LEU A 64 45.95 -2.67 10.21
C LEU A 64 45.41 -1.45 9.46
N ILE A 65 46.24 -0.76 8.67
CA ILE A 65 45.81 0.39 7.84
C ILE A 65 44.81 -0.06 6.79
N THR A 66 45.04 -1.19 6.11
CA THR A 66 44.16 -1.73 5.08
C THR A 66 42.78 -2.12 5.65
N THR A 67 42.75 -2.75 6.83
CA THR A 67 41.51 -3.09 7.53
C THR A 67 40.75 -1.86 7.99
N LEU A 68 41.46 -0.83 8.49
CA LEU A 68 40.84 0.45 8.86
C LEU A 68 40.22 1.16 7.65
N ILE A 69 40.95 1.22 6.54
CA ILE A 69 40.43 1.79 5.27
C ILE A 69 39.17 1.02 4.81
N CYS A 70 39.21 -0.33 4.87
CA CYS A 70 38.09 -1.16 4.52
C CYS A 70 36.85 -0.86 5.39
N ALA A 71 37.04 -0.72 6.70
CA ALA A 71 35.97 -0.38 7.64
C ALA A 71 35.34 0.99 7.35
N ILE A 72 36.18 2.00 7.04
CA ILE A 72 35.69 3.34 6.64
C ILE A 72 34.90 3.28 5.34
N LEU A 73 35.39 2.55 4.33
CA LEU A 73 34.70 2.40 3.05
C LEU A 73 33.37 1.63 3.22
N GLU A 74 33.34 0.61 4.08
CA GLU A 74 32.10 -0.11 4.39
C GLU A 74 31.08 0.78 5.09
N PHE A 75 31.51 1.61 6.04
CA PHE A 75 30.66 2.61 6.68
C PHE A 75 30.09 3.59 5.67
N LEU A 76 30.93 4.16 4.78
CA LEU A 76 30.50 5.08 3.73
C LEU A 76 29.51 4.41 2.77
N LYS A 77 29.83 3.22 2.28
CA LYS A 77 28.93 2.41 1.42
C LYS A 77 27.56 2.22 2.08
N SER A 78 27.54 1.78 3.34
CA SER A 78 26.31 1.48 4.07
C SER A 78 25.46 2.74 4.30
N THR A 79 26.09 3.86 4.65
CA THR A 79 25.41 5.14 4.88
C THR A 79 24.83 5.69 3.58
N ILE A 80 25.60 5.68 2.48
CA ILE A 80 25.13 6.15 1.17
C ILE A 80 23.99 5.27 0.68
N LEU A 81 24.11 3.95 0.80
CA LEU A 81 23.10 2.99 0.39
C LEU A 81 21.80 3.15 1.18
N ALA A 82 21.89 3.26 2.52
CA ALA A 82 20.74 3.45 3.38
C ALA A 82 19.99 4.74 3.03
N LYS A 83 20.70 5.86 2.89
CA LYS A 83 20.11 7.15 2.51
C LYS A 83 19.43 7.08 1.14
N ASN A 84 20.10 6.53 0.14
CA ASN A 84 19.55 6.40 -1.21
C ASN A 84 18.31 5.52 -1.24
N THR A 85 18.30 4.45 -0.45
CA THR A 85 17.15 3.54 -0.34
C THR A 85 15.96 4.25 0.32
N GLN A 86 16.18 5.02 1.39
CA GLN A 86 15.11 5.77 2.05
C GLN A 86 14.54 6.88 1.15
N ASP A 87 15.41 7.61 0.44
CA ASP A 87 14.98 8.61 -0.56
C ASP A 87 14.12 7.96 -1.66
N LEU A 88 14.53 6.77 -2.14
CA LEU A 88 13.78 6.01 -3.13
C LEU A 88 12.42 5.53 -2.61
N ILE A 89 12.38 4.97 -1.39
CA ILE A 89 11.13 4.54 -0.72
C ILE A 89 10.17 5.72 -0.58
N TYR A 90 10.68 6.88 -0.17
CA TYR A 90 9.89 8.10 -0.03
C TYR A 90 9.27 8.53 -1.37
N ASP A 91 10.08 8.58 -2.44
CA ASP A 91 9.61 8.97 -3.78
C ASP A 91 8.56 7.96 -4.32
N ILE A 92 8.78 6.65 -4.14
CA ILE A 92 7.80 5.62 -4.51
C ILE A 92 6.51 5.83 -3.73
N ARG A 93 6.58 5.95 -2.40
CA ARG A 93 5.41 6.13 -1.52
C ARG A 93 4.61 7.38 -1.90
N LYS A 94 5.29 8.50 -2.07
CA LYS A 94 4.68 9.78 -2.47
C LYS A 94 3.96 9.66 -3.82
N THR A 95 4.60 9.03 -4.79
CA THR A 95 4.05 8.89 -6.15
C THR A 95 2.87 7.91 -6.15
N THR A 96 2.99 6.77 -5.45
CA THR A 96 1.91 5.78 -5.34
C THR A 96 0.71 6.36 -4.60
N TYR A 97 0.93 7.09 -3.49
CA TYR A 97 -0.15 7.75 -2.76
C TYR A 97 -0.90 8.76 -3.64
N LYS A 98 -0.17 9.63 -4.34
CA LYS A 98 -0.78 10.57 -5.27
C LYS A 98 -1.62 9.83 -6.32
N ARG A 99 -1.09 8.75 -6.89
CA ARG A 99 -1.79 7.96 -7.89
C ARG A 99 -3.08 7.31 -7.35
N ILE A 100 -3.05 6.78 -6.13
CA ILE A 100 -4.24 6.21 -5.48
C ILE A 100 -5.31 7.31 -5.25
N MET A 101 -4.90 8.51 -4.87
CA MET A 101 -5.84 9.63 -4.69
C MET A 101 -6.46 10.11 -6.00
N ASP A 102 -5.78 9.87 -7.12
CA ASP A 102 -6.27 10.21 -8.47
C ASP A 102 -7.14 9.08 -9.08
N PHE A 103 -7.41 7.96 -8.38
CA PHE A 103 -8.24 6.87 -8.89
C PHE A 103 -9.70 7.28 -9.02
N ASN A 104 -10.35 6.79 -10.11
CA ASN A 104 -11.79 6.90 -10.27
C ASN A 104 -12.53 5.99 -9.26
N MET A 105 -13.79 6.31 -8.99
CA MET A 105 -14.59 5.57 -8.00
C MET A 105 -14.85 4.12 -8.39
N ASP A 106 -14.87 3.78 -9.68
CA ASP A 106 -15.02 2.39 -10.14
C ASP A 106 -13.83 1.54 -9.73
N THR A 107 -12.62 2.04 -9.97
CA THR A 107 -11.38 1.38 -9.49
C THR A 107 -11.34 1.27 -7.98
N PHE A 108 -11.72 2.35 -7.27
CA PHE A 108 -11.70 2.38 -5.81
C PHE A 108 -12.70 1.38 -5.20
N SER A 109 -13.92 1.28 -5.75
CA SER A 109 -14.96 0.36 -5.28
C SER A 109 -14.66 -1.12 -5.53
N ASN A 110 -13.84 -1.41 -6.54
CA ASN A 110 -13.41 -2.77 -6.88
C ASN A 110 -12.16 -3.22 -6.11
N MET A 111 -11.48 -2.33 -5.38
CA MET A 111 -10.30 -2.63 -4.57
C MET A 111 -10.63 -2.68 -3.09
N HIS A 112 -10.12 -3.70 -2.39
CA HIS A 112 -10.22 -3.73 -0.93
C HIS A 112 -9.24 -2.71 -0.32
N ILE A 113 -9.69 -1.95 0.67
CA ILE A 113 -8.88 -0.96 1.39
C ILE A 113 -7.63 -1.61 2.00
N SER A 114 -7.77 -2.82 2.57
CA SER A 114 -6.66 -3.60 3.11
C SER A 114 -5.55 -3.86 2.06
N THR A 115 -5.93 -4.11 0.81
CA THR A 115 -4.98 -4.28 -0.29
C THR A 115 -4.20 -2.99 -0.55
N LEU A 116 -4.86 -1.84 -0.62
CA LEU A 116 -4.20 -0.54 -0.80
C LEU A 116 -3.24 -0.22 0.35
N VAL A 117 -3.65 -0.49 1.60
CA VAL A 117 -2.78 -0.34 2.78
C VAL A 117 -1.56 -1.24 2.66
N THR A 118 -1.72 -2.51 2.29
CA THR A 118 -0.60 -3.46 2.10
C THR A 118 0.35 -2.99 1.00
N ARG A 119 -0.17 -2.44 -0.12
CA ARG A 119 0.66 -1.85 -1.18
C ARG A 119 1.51 -0.69 -0.67
N MET A 120 0.90 0.22 0.12
CA MET A 120 1.56 1.42 0.65
C MET A 120 2.56 1.14 1.78
N THR A 121 2.41 0.03 2.47
CA THR A 121 3.26 -0.38 3.61
C THR A 121 4.23 -1.49 3.22
N SER A 122 3.75 -2.73 3.22
CA SER A 122 4.59 -3.93 3.07
C SER A 122 5.26 -4.03 1.69
N ASP A 123 4.53 -3.78 0.60
CA ASP A 123 5.11 -3.91 -0.74
C ASP A 123 6.21 -2.87 -0.99
N ILE A 124 6.01 -1.62 -0.59
CA ILE A 124 7.05 -0.59 -0.70
C ILE A 124 8.25 -0.91 0.19
N SER A 125 8.02 -1.45 1.40
CA SER A 125 9.10 -1.91 2.28
C SER A 125 9.90 -3.05 1.66
N ASN A 126 9.24 -4.05 1.08
CA ASN A 126 9.89 -5.18 0.38
C ASN A 126 10.76 -4.70 -0.81
N ILE A 127 10.29 -3.70 -1.56
CA ILE A 127 11.09 -3.08 -2.63
C ILE A 127 12.33 -2.42 -2.04
N GLY A 128 12.19 -1.69 -0.93
CA GLY A 128 13.29 -1.06 -0.22
C GLY A 128 14.32 -2.08 0.28
N GLU A 129 13.88 -3.19 0.87
CA GLU A 129 14.75 -4.27 1.33
C GLU A 129 15.48 -4.96 0.17
N PHE A 130 14.77 -5.23 -0.92
CA PHE A 130 15.37 -5.79 -2.12
C PHE A 130 16.47 -4.89 -2.70
N ILE A 131 16.20 -3.60 -2.89
CA ILE A 131 17.16 -2.65 -3.51
C ILE A 131 18.25 -2.24 -2.53
N GLY A 132 17.92 -2.04 -1.23
CA GLY A 132 18.84 -1.52 -0.23
C GLY A 132 19.69 -2.58 0.45
N ARG A 133 19.31 -3.85 0.41
CA ARG A 133 20.02 -4.93 1.10
C ARG A 133 20.34 -6.10 0.19
N THR A 134 19.30 -6.70 -0.38
CA THR A 134 19.45 -7.97 -1.11
C THR A 134 20.29 -7.81 -2.38
N LEU A 135 19.96 -6.87 -3.24
CA LEU A 135 20.67 -6.64 -4.50
C LEU A 135 22.15 -6.26 -4.30
N PRO A 136 22.51 -5.29 -3.41
CA PRO A 136 23.90 -4.98 -3.13
C PRO A 136 24.68 -6.15 -2.51
N MET A 137 24.05 -6.96 -1.67
CA MET A 137 24.66 -8.16 -1.10
C MET A 137 24.98 -9.19 -2.19
N PHE A 138 24.07 -9.45 -3.13
CA PHE A 138 24.32 -10.34 -4.27
C PHE A 138 25.44 -9.82 -5.17
N LEU A 139 25.45 -8.51 -5.45
CA LEU A 139 26.52 -7.90 -6.25
C LEU A 139 27.87 -7.99 -5.54
N SER A 140 27.93 -7.66 -4.25
CA SER A 140 29.15 -7.77 -3.45
C SER A 140 29.68 -9.20 -3.40
N SER A 141 28.80 -10.17 -3.13
CA SER A 141 29.14 -11.60 -3.13
C SER A 141 29.63 -12.07 -4.50
N GLY A 142 28.93 -11.70 -5.57
CA GLY A 142 29.31 -12.10 -6.94
C GLY A 142 30.68 -11.56 -7.35
N VAL A 143 30.92 -10.26 -7.13
CA VAL A 143 32.23 -9.63 -7.40
C VAL A 143 33.34 -10.31 -6.59
N PHE A 144 33.11 -10.54 -5.31
CA PHE A 144 34.08 -11.16 -4.43
C PHE A 144 34.41 -12.60 -4.85
N LEU A 145 33.39 -13.42 -5.19
CA LEU A 145 33.59 -14.79 -5.68
C LEU A 145 34.46 -14.83 -6.96
N ILE A 146 34.20 -13.93 -7.90
CA ILE A 146 34.98 -13.83 -9.13
C ILE A 146 36.43 -13.47 -8.81
N LEU A 147 36.67 -12.49 -7.94
CA LEU A 147 38.03 -12.09 -7.55
C LEU A 147 38.78 -13.22 -6.85
N VAL A 148 38.14 -13.97 -5.97
CA VAL A 148 38.75 -15.14 -5.31
C VAL A 148 39.14 -16.20 -6.32
N LEU A 149 38.29 -16.52 -7.30
CA LEU A 149 38.61 -17.49 -8.35
C LEU A 149 39.80 -17.03 -9.21
N ILE A 150 39.85 -15.73 -9.55
CA ILE A 150 40.98 -15.15 -10.29
C ILE A 150 42.28 -15.33 -9.49
N VAL A 151 42.29 -14.94 -8.21
CA VAL A 151 43.51 -15.09 -7.37
C VAL A 151 43.89 -16.55 -7.20
N MET A 152 42.94 -17.44 -6.97
CA MET A 152 43.20 -18.86 -6.85
C MET A 152 43.77 -19.48 -8.16
N SER A 153 43.35 -19.00 -9.33
CA SER A 153 43.93 -19.45 -10.59
C SER A 153 45.40 -19.05 -10.77
N PHE A 154 45.80 -17.88 -10.22
CA PHE A 154 47.21 -17.48 -10.19
C PHE A 154 48.05 -18.26 -9.17
N VAL A 155 47.43 -18.72 -8.07
CA VAL A 155 48.13 -19.60 -7.11
C VAL A 155 48.31 -20.98 -7.69
N ASN A 156 47.24 -21.60 -8.16
CA ASN A 156 47.26 -22.87 -8.86
C ASN A 156 45.92 -23.10 -9.58
N ILE A 157 45.96 -23.37 -10.89
CA ILE A 157 44.76 -23.55 -11.69
C ILE A 157 43.89 -24.75 -11.23
N TYR A 158 44.52 -25.81 -10.69
CA TYR A 158 43.75 -26.96 -10.19
C TYR A 158 42.90 -26.60 -8.97
N PHE A 159 43.39 -25.70 -8.11
CA PHE A 159 42.61 -25.23 -6.94
C PHE A 159 41.37 -24.45 -7.40
N ALA A 160 41.52 -23.58 -8.40
CA ALA A 160 40.37 -22.85 -8.99
C ALA A 160 39.34 -23.81 -9.60
N ILE A 161 39.78 -24.84 -10.33
CA ILE A 161 38.90 -25.86 -10.91
C ILE A 161 38.13 -26.62 -9.83
N ILE A 162 38.82 -27.07 -8.77
CA ILE A 162 38.17 -27.76 -7.62
C ILE A 162 37.10 -26.87 -6.99
N MET A 163 37.38 -25.58 -6.82
CA MET A 163 36.43 -24.62 -6.25
C MET A 163 35.22 -24.43 -7.17
N ILE A 164 35.42 -24.34 -8.51
CA ILE A 164 34.33 -24.21 -9.46
C ILE A 164 33.45 -25.47 -9.45
N VAL A 165 34.06 -26.67 -9.55
CA VAL A 165 33.32 -27.94 -9.55
C VAL A 165 32.49 -28.09 -8.26
N SER A 166 33.09 -27.77 -7.14
CA SER A 166 32.40 -27.84 -5.84
C SER A 166 31.29 -26.81 -5.68
N SER A 167 31.46 -25.60 -6.24
CA SER A 167 30.40 -24.58 -6.25
C SER A 167 29.20 -25.03 -7.10
N ILE A 168 29.44 -25.67 -8.24
CA ILE A 168 28.37 -26.25 -9.08
C ILE A 168 27.60 -27.33 -8.29
N PHE A 169 28.32 -28.24 -7.59
CA PHE A 169 27.70 -29.25 -6.74
C PHE A 169 26.82 -28.60 -5.67
N LEU A 170 27.34 -27.59 -4.97
CA LEU A 170 26.60 -26.88 -3.94
C LEU A 170 25.37 -26.16 -4.51
N VAL A 171 25.49 -25.49 -5.64
CA VAL A 171 24.35 -24.83 -6.33
C VAL A 171 23.27 -25.85 -6.70
N VAL A 172 23.64 -27.00 -7.27
CA VAL A 172 22.66 -28.06 -7.60
C VAL A 172 21.96 -28.60 -6.36
N ALA A 173 22.70 -28.85 -5.27
CA ALA A 173 22.13 -29.29 -4.00
C ALA A 173 21.11 -28.28 -3.47
N VAL A 174 21.46 -27.01 -3.49
CA VAL A 174 20.61 -25.91 -3.04
C VAL A 174 19.38 -25.73 -3.91
N LEU A 175 19.51 -25.80 -5.24
CA LEU A 175 18.34 -25.70 -6.12
C LEU A 175 17.33 -26.84 -5.86
N LYS A 176 17.80 -28.04 -5.51
CA LYS A 176 16.92 -29.16 -5.13
C LYS A 176 16.22 -28.89 -3.79
N ILE A 177 16.98 -28.48 -2.77
CA ILE A 177 16.45 -28.15 -1.44
C ILE A 177 15.53 -26.92 -1.56
N GLY A 178 15.90 -25.89 -2.31
CA GLY A 178 15.16 -24.67 -2.54
C GLY A 178 13.77 -24.91 -3.16
N LYS A 179 13.62 -25.85 -4.09
CA LYS A 179 12.31 -26.24 -4.61
C LYS A 179 11.40 -26.80 -3.51
N LYS A 180 11.94 -27.60 -2.60
CA LYS A 180 11.21 -28.17 -1.47
C LYS A 180 10.82 -27.06 -0.46
N MET A 181 11.74 -26.18 -0.16
CA MET A 181 11.49 -25.01 0.69
C MET A 181 10.39 -24.11 0.10
N ALA A 182 10.48 -23.79 -1.19
CA ALA A 182 9.47 -22.96 -1.87
C ALA A 182 8.07 -23.57 -1.82
N TYR A 183 7.96 -24.91 -1.96
CA TYR A 183 6.68 -25.61 -1.80
C TYR A 183 6.11 -25.45 -0.40
N TYR A 184 6.91 -25.69 0.65
CA TYR A 184 6.43 -25.57 2.04
C TYR A 184 6.09 -24.11 2.38
N LYS A 185 6.92 -23.15 1.91
CA LYS A 185 6.67 -21.73 2.14
C LYS A 185 5.38 -21.24 1.49
N LYS A 186 5.11 -21.69 0.25
CA LYS A 186 3.86 -21.37 -0.42
C LYS A 186 2.65 -21.89 0.38
N ARG A 187 2.72 -23.14 0.87
CA ARG A 187 1.65 -23.73 1.70
C ARG A 187 1.48 -23.02 3.04
N GLU A 188 2.58 -22.65 3.69
CA GLU A 188 2.56 -21.86 4.91
C GLU A 188 1.83 -20.53 4.68
N ILE A 189 2.15 -19.80 3.60
CA ILE A 189 1.50 -18.52 3.26
C ILE A 189 -0.02 -18.72 3.05
N GLU A 190 -0.45 -19.73 2.29
CA GLU A 190 -1.86 -20.03 2.06
C GLU A 190 -2.61 -20.30 3.39
N ILE A 191 -1.97 -21.01 4.33
CA ILE A 191 -2.56 -21.29 5.66
C ILE A 191 -2.59 -20.01 6.51
N THR A 192 -1.53 -19.20 6.49
CA THR A 192 -1.46 -17.94 7.22
C THR A 192 -2.50 -16.93 6.72
N GLU A 193 -2.76 -16.88 5.42
CA GLU A 193 -3.84 -16.07 4.84
C GLU A 193 -5.21 -16.52 5.40
N ASN A 194 -5.51 -17.82 5.37
CA ASN A 194 -6.75 -18.37 5.94
C ASN A 194 -6.87 -18.10 7.45
N LEU A 195 -5.75 -18.16 8.19
CA LEU A 195 -5.70 -17.85 9.62
C LEU A 195 -6.00 -16.37 9.88
N ASN A 196 -5.45 -15.47 9.06
CA ASN A 196 -5.72 -14.03 9.16
C ASN A 196 -7.18 -13.69 8.85
N ASP A 197 -7.76 -14.31 7.83
CA ASP A 197 -9.19 -14.16 7.50
C ASP A 197 -10.06 -14.66 8.65
N TYR A 198 -9.68 -15.80 9.26
CA TYR A 198 -10.35 -16.35 10.43
C TYR A 198 -10.26 -15.42 11.65
N PHE A 199 -9.12 -14.75 11.89
CA PHE A 199 -9.01 -13.72 12.91
C PHE A 199 -9.94 -12.55 12.64
N GLY A 200 -9.96 -12.04 11.40
CA GLY A 200 -10.84 -10.95 11.00
C GLY A 200 -12.31 -11.28 11.26
N GLU A 201 -12.75 -12.48 10.88
CA GLU A 201 -14.11 -12.98 11.14
C GLU A 201 -14.38 -13.09 12.65
N THR A 202 -13.48 -13.74 13.40
CA THR A 202 -13.68 -14.03 14.83
C THR A 202 -13.75 -12.75 15.64
N PHE A 203 -12.86 -11.77 15.41
CA PHE A 203 -12.87 -10.52 16.15
C PHE A 203 -14.05 -9.62 15.76
N SER A 204 -14.44 -9.61 14.50
CA SER A 204 -15.62 -8.86 14.05
C SER A 204 -16.91 -9.43 14.65
N SER A 205 -16.96 -10.76 14.85
CA SER A 205 -18.12 -11.47 15.40
C SER A 205 -18.00 -11.82 16.90
N ILE A 206 -17.11 -11.15 17.65
CA ILE A 206 -16.82 -11.51 19.04
C ILE A 206 -18.07 -11.45 19.94
N LYS A 207 -18.93 -10.46 19.76
CA LYS A 207 -20.21 -10.36 20.52
C LYS A 207 -21.13 -11.55 20.22
N THR A 208 -21.24 -11.92 18.94
CA THR A 208 -22.04 -13.08 18.53
C THR A 208 -21.47 -14.37 19.10
N THR A 209 -20.14 -14.53 19.04
CA THR A 209 -19.43 -15.68 19.63
C THR A 209 -19.77 -15.86 21.12
N HIS A 210 -19.82 -14.75 21.88
CA HIS A 210 -20.18 -14.77 23.30
C HIS A 210 -21.68 -15.07 23.52
N ILE A 211 -22.57 -14.44 22.75
CA ILE A 211 -24.03 -14.63 22.89
C ILE A 211 -24.42 -16.09 22.64
N PHE A 212 -23.79 -16.71 21.64
CA PHE A 212 -24.07 -18.11 21.29
C PHE A 212 -23.21 -19.13 22.04
N ASN A 213 -22.29 -18.71 22.94
CA ASN A 213 -21.39 -19.57 23.73
C ASN A 213 -20.55 -20.54 22.89
N ILE A 214 -20.10 -20.12 21.69
CA ILE A 214 -19.33 -20.95 20.77
C ILE A 214 -17.81 -20.72 20.85
N GLN A 215 -17.30 -20.17 21.96
CA GLN A 215 -15.87 -19.85 22.13
C GLN A 215 -14.98 -21.08 22.02
N ASN A 216 -15.43 -22.24 22.52
CA ASN A 216 -14.65 -23.49 22.47
C ASN A 216 -14.52 -24.01 21.02
N GLU A 217 -15.58 -23.93 20.23
CA GLU A 217 -15.54 -24.29 18.81
C GLU A 217 -14.59 -23.37 18.03
N ARG A 218 -14.69 -22.06 18.28
CA ARG A 218 -13.78 -21.08 17.67
C ARG A 218 -12.33 -21.31 18.07
N ARG A 219 -12.06 -21.65 19.33
CA ARG A 219 -10.72 -21.99 19.82
C ARG A 219 -10.18 -23.24 19.14
N GLN A 220 -11.00 -24.27 18.99
CA GLN A 220 -10.57 -25.51 18.33
C GLN A 220 -10.17 -25.26 16.87
N LYS A 221 -10.98 -24.53 16.10
CA LYS A 221 -10.63 -24.11 14.73
C LYS A 221 -9.33 -23.33 14.65
N PHE A 222 -9.09 -22.41 15.59
CA PHE A 222 -7.83 -21.69 15.67
C PHE A 222 -6.65 -22.64 15.88
N ILE A 223 -6.78 -23.61 16.81
CA ILE A 223 -5.73 -24.61 17.07
C ILE A 223 -5.45 -25.43 15.82
N ASP A 224 -6.49 -25.82 15.06
CA ASP A 224 -6.34 -26.58 13.81
C ASP A 224 -5.55 -25.80 12.75
N TYR A 225 -5.90 -24.53 12.50
CA TYR A 225 -5.15 -23.67 11.57
C TYR A 225 -3.71 -23.41 12.04
N SER A 226 -3.54 -23.10 13.33
CA SER A 226 -2.21 -22.82 13.91
C SER A 226 -1.31 -24.06 13.90
N SER A 227 -1.86 -25.25 14.15
CA SER A 227 -1.12 -26.51 14.07
C SER A 227 -0.71 -26.85 12.63
N ALA A 228 -1.58 -26.58 11.66
CA ALA A 228 -1.28 -26.74 10.25
C ALA A 228 -0.16 -25.78 9.78
N GLU A 229 -0.22 -24.51 10.20
CA GLU A 229 0.84 -23.51 9.95
C GLU A 229 2.17 -23.98 10.55
N LEU A 230 2.17 -24.36 11.85
CA LEU A 230 3.36 -24.87 12.54
C LEU A 230 3.98 -26.06 11.81
N SER A 231 3.16 -27.02 11.34
CA SER A 231 3.65 -28.17 10.58
C SER A 231 4.37 -27.78 9.29
N MET A 232 3.83 -26.82 8.53
CA MET A 232 4.46 -26.35 7.28
C MET A 232 5.71 -25.54 7.56
N SER A 233 5.66 -24.65 8.54
CA SER A 233 6.80 -23.84 8.99
C SER A 233 7.96 -24.74 9.47
N THR A 234 7.68 -25.74 10.29
CA THR A 234 8.69 -26.72 10.72
C THR A 234 9.32 -27.44 9.53
N LYS A 235 8.55 -27.94 8.58
CA LYS A 235 9.10 -28.60 7.37
C LYS A 235 9.93 -27.67 6.50
N TYR A 236 9.58 -26.39 6.46
CA TYR A 236 10.37 -25.35 5.79
C TYR A 236 11.73 -25.19 6.48
N PHE A 237 11.75 -24.98 7.82
CA PHE A 237 12.96 -24.82 8.59
C PHE A 237 13.83 -26.07 8.62
N ASP A 238 13.25 -27.26 8.69
CA ASP A 238 13.98 -28.53 8.56
C ASP A 238 14.72 -28.61 7.23
N SER A 239 14.02 -28.23 6.14
CA SER A 239 14.64 -28.20 4.81
C SER A 239 15.74 -27.14 4.71
N GLN A 240 15.55 -25.98 5.31
CA GLN A 240 16.56 -24.92 5.38
C GLN A 240 17.78 -25.32 6.21
N SER A 241 17.56 -26.00 7.33
CA SER A 241 18.63 -26.45 8.25
C SER A 241 19.62 -27.41 7.58
N ILE A 242 19.21 -28.15 6.56
CA ILE A 242 20.10 -29.04 5.78
C ILE A 242 21.17 -28.25 4.99
N LEU A 243 20.90 -26.99 4.63
CA LEU A 243 21.83 -26.18 3.83
C LEU A 243 23.17 -25.93 4.55
N THR A 244 23.14 -25.69 5.87
CA THR A 244 24.35 -25.42 6.65
C THR A 244 25.30 -26.62 6.74
N PRO A 245 24.86 -27.84 7.08
CA PRO A 245 25.69 -29.04 7.02
C PRO A 245 26.22 -29.32 5.60
N VAL A 246 25.39 -29.23 4.56
CA VAL A 246 25.82 -29.47 3.17
C VAL A 246 26.95 -28.52 2.79
N ARG A 247 26.84 -27.23 3.11
CA ARG A 247 27.88 -26.24 2.88
C ARG A 247 29.15 -26.58 3.67
N SER A 248 29.04 -26.91 4.95
CA SER A 248 30.19 -27.20 5.84
C SER A 248 30.92 -28.46 5.41
N ILE A 249 30.20 -29.53 5.09
CA ILE A 249 30.77 -30.79 4.59
C ILE A 249 31.51 -30.53 3.27
N THR A 250 30.89 -29.83 2.33
CA THR A 250 31.53 -29.49 1.03
C THR A 250 32.81 -28.70 1.26
N ARG A 251 32.80 -27.69 2.13
CA ARG A 251 33.97 -26.87 2.47
C ARG A 251 35.09 -27.69 3.06
N TYR A 252 34.83 -28.49 4.10
CA TYR A 252 35.86 -29.30 4.74
C TYR A 252 36.37 -30.40 3.84
N PHE A 253 35.53 -31.00 3.00
CA PHE A 253 35.96 -31.97 2.00
C PHE A 253 36.98 -31.37 1.02
N ILE A 254 36.72 -30.14 0.54
CA ILE A 254 37.65 -29.45 -0.37
C ILE A 254 38.95 -29.11 0.29
N ILE A 255 38.90 -28.60 1.54
CA ILE A 255 40.12 -28.33 2.31
C ILE A 255 40.95 -29.62 2.47
N SER A 256 40.33 -30.73 2.86
CA SER A 256 40.97 -32.01 3.00
C SER A 256 41.57 -32.54 1.69
N LEU A 257 40.80 -32.40 0.58
CA LEU A 257 41.25 -32.81 -0.76
C LEU A 257 42.49 -32.01 -1.22
N ILE A 258 42.45 -30.70 -1.05
CA ILE A 258 43.58 -29.83 -1.42
C ILE A 258 44.82 -30.12 -0.56
N LEU A 259 44.65 -30.28 0.76
CA LEU A 259 45.73 -30.66 1.64
C LEU A 259 46.36 -32.03 1.26
N TYR A 260 45.50 -33.00 0.89
CA TYR A 260 45.97 -34.32 0.42
C TYR A 260 46.77 -34.21 -0.88
N LEU A 261 46.33 -33.41 -1.86
CA LEU A 261 47.05 -33.16 -3.10
C LEU A 261 48.38 -32.43 -2.86
N CYS A 262 48.41 -31.53 -1.88
CA CYS A 262 49.62 -30.86 -1.44
C CYS A 262 50.65 -31.87 -0.85
N LEU A 263 50.20 -32.78 0.00
CA LEU A 263 51.06 -33.80 0.65
C LEU A 263 51.65 -34.82 -0.37
N GLN A 264 50.93 -35.11 -1.46
CA GLN A 264 51.42 -35.99 -2.51
C GLN A 264 52.48 -35.35 -3.42
N GLY A 265 52.85 -34.09 -3.18
CA GLY A 265 53.85 -33.41 -4.04
C GLY A 265 53.38 -33.14 -5.47
N LYS A 266 52.07 -33.36 -5.79
CA LYS A 266 51.48 -33.08 -7.10
C LYS A 266 51.37 -31.60 -7.41
N VAL A 267 51.58 -30.75 -6.43
CA VAL A 267 51.59 -29.29 -6.55
C VAL A 267 52.97 -28.79 -6.09
N ALA A 268 53.78 -28.29 -7.04
CA ALA A 268 55.11 -27.79 -6.75
C ALA A 268 55.07 -26.51 -5.87
N ASN A 269 56.11 -26.36 -4.97
CA ASN A 269 56.37 -25.16 -4.19
C ASN A 269 55.27 -24.74 -3.17
N ILE A 270 54.74 -25.67 -2.38
CA ILE A 270 53.76 -25.35 -1.34
C ILE A 270 54.48 -25.02 -0.04
N ASP A 271 54.49 -23.73 0.29
CA ASP A 271 54.87 -23.23 1.59
C ASP A 271 53.64 -23.16 2.53
N ILE A 272 53.84 -23.17 3.84
CA ILE A 272 52.81 -23.04 4.87
C ILE A 272 51.94 -21.78 4.63
N GLY A 273 52.56 -20.69 4.17
CA GLY A 273 51.85 -19.47 3.81
C GLY A 273 50.86 -19.65 2.63
N VAL A 274 51.18 -20.52 1.67
CA VAL A 274 50.26 -20.86 0.56
C VAL A 274 49.09 -21.70 1.06
N ILE A 275 49.34 -22.66 1.95
CA ILE A 275 48.30 -23.48 2.59
C ILE A 275 47.30 -22.58 3.34
N TYR A 276 47.82 -21.67 4.18
CA TYR A 276 46.98 -20.68 4.88
C TYR A 276 46.12 -19.85 3.89
N LEU A 277 46.76 -19.34 2.84
CA LEU A 277 46.07 -18.52 1.83
C LEU A 277 44.94 -19.30 1.16
N VAL A 278 45.15 -20.54 0.75
CA VAL A 278 44.15 -21.40 0.13
C VAL A 278 43.00 -21.68 1.07
N VAL A 279 43.28 -22.07 2.32
CA VAL A 279 42.24 -22.32 3.34
C VAL A 279 41.40 -21.05 3.57
N SER A 280 42.07 -19.90 3.74
CA SER A 280 41.38 -18.61 3.93
C SER A 280 40.47 -18.22 2.75
N TYR A 281 40.91 -18.48 1.51
CA TYR A 281 40.06 -18.19 0.35
C TYR A 281 38.91 -19.19 0.18
N ILE A 282 39.07 -20.43 0.55
CA ILE A 282 37.99 -21.42 0.57
C ILE A 282 36.92 -20.97 1.57
N ASP A 283 37.29 -20.58 2.77
CA ASP A 283 36.35 -20.07 3.78
C ASP A 283 35.57 -18.85 3.27
N LYS A 284 36.31 -17.87 2.77
CA LYS A 284 35.74 -16.64 2.20
C LYS A 284 34.91 -16.87 0.91
N PHE A 285 35.10 -17.97 0.20
CA PHE A 285 34.34 -18.33 -0.99
C PHE A 285 32.98 -18.97 -0.66
N PHE A 286 32.95 -19.86 0.34
CA PHE A 286 31.72 -20.58 0.69
C PHE A 286 30.75 -19.80 1.58
N GLU A 287 31.22 -18.80 2.30
CA GLU A 287 30.38 -17.96 3.13
C GLU A 287 29.38 -17.10 2.34
N PRO A 288 29.79 -16.30 1.31
CA PRO A 288 28.87 -15.55 0.47
C PRO A 288 27.87 -16.42 -0.28
N LEU A 289 28.29 -17.58 -0.79
CA LEU A 289 27.40 -18.54 -1.43
C LEU A 289 26.24 -18.95 -0.50
N GLY A 290 26.56 -19.25 0.75
CA GLY A 290 25.54 -19.57 1.74
C GLY A 290 24.56 -18.41 1.96
N ASN A 291 25.06 -17.20 2.11
CA ASN A 291 24.25 -16.02 2.34
C ASN A 291 23.32 -15.71 1.16
N MET A 292 23.79 -15.83 -0.08
CA MET A 292 22.97 -15.65 -1.28
C MET A 292 21.76 -16.59 -1.30
N LEU A 293 21.91 -17.79 -0.81
CA LEU A 293 20.86 -18.80 -0.79
C LEU A 293 19.78 -18.52 0.25
N TYR A 294 20.18 -18.03 1.41
CA TYR A 294 19.23 -17.59 2.45
C TYR A 294 18.35 -16.44 1.98
N HIS A 295 18.88 -15.54 1.17
CA HIS A 295 18.18 -14.35 0.71
C HIS A 295 17.48 -14.50 -0.66
N TYR A 296 17.39 -15.73 -1.19
CA TYR A 296 16.70 -15.97 -2.46
C TYR A 296 15.20 -15.61 -2.41
N GLU A 297 14.56 -15.87 -1.27
CA GLU A 297 13.15 -15.51 -1.04
C GLU A 297 12.92 -13.99 -1.13
N ASP A 298 13.86 -13.18 -0.63
CA ASP A 298 13.76 -11.72 -0.67
C ASP A 298 13.76 -11.16 -2.10
N ILE A 299 14.45 -11.85 -3.03
CA ILE A 299 14.39 -11.52 -4.46
C ILE A 299 12.98 -11.73 -5.01
N GLN A 300 12.32 -12.84 -4.65
CA GLN A 300 10.97 -13.13 -5.11
C GLN A 300 9.95 -12.15 -4.53
N LYS A 301 10.05 -11.86 -3.22
CA LYS A 301 9.21 -10.83 -2.56
C LYS A 301 9.39 -9.47 -3.25
N GLY A 302 10.62 -9.05 -3.45
CA GLY A 302 10.91 -7.78 -4.12
C GLY A 302 10.33 -7.70 -5.54
N LYS A 303 10.47 -8.75 -6.35
CA LYS A 303 9.90 -8.82 -7.71
C LYS A 303 8.38 -8.74 -7.71
N ILE A 304 7.72 -9.51 -6.84
CA ILE A 304 6.25 -9.50 -6.72
C ILE A 304 5.77 -8.11 -6.31
N SER A 305 6.40 -7.51 -5.30
CA SER A 305 6.04 -6.19 -4.81
C SER A 305 6.28 -5.10 -5.86
N MET A 306 7.37 -5.20 -6.66
CA MET A 306 7.61 -4.30 -7.79
C MET A 306 6.49 -4.40 -8.84
N HIS A 307 6.11 -5.61 -9.22
CA HIS A 307 5.02 -5.83 -10.18
C HIS A 307 3.71 -5.22 -9.70
N ARG A 308 3.36 -5.49 -8.45
CA ARG A 308 2.15 -4.99 -7.80
C ARG A 308 2.09 -3.45 -7.74
N ILE A 309 3.19 -2.79 -7.44
CA ILE A 309 3.28 -1.32 -7.43
C ILE A 309 3.26 -0.77 -8.86
N ASP A 310 3.91 -1.45 -9.82
CA ASP A 310 3.92 -1.03 -11.23
C ASP A 310 2.52 -1.12 -11.86
N GLU A 311 1.72 -2.15 -11.51
CA GLU A 311 0.32 -2.26 -11.87
C GLU A 311 -0.52 -1.06 -11.36
N LEU A 312 -0.33 -0.66 -10.11
CA LEU A 312 -1.02 0.52 -9.56
C LEU A 312 -0.63 1.82 -10.27
N MET A 313 0.60 1.90 -10.75
CA MET A 313 1.11 3.09 -11.46
C MET A 313 0.80 3.07 -12.97
N GLY A 314 0.49 1.90 -13.54
CA GLY A 314 0.64 1.65 -14.97
C GLY A 314 -0.53 2.00 -15.88
N THR A 315 -1.78 2.17 -15.39
CA THR A 315 -2.95 2.34 -16.25
C THR A 315 -3.60 3.71 -16.06
N ASP A 316 -3.56 4.54 -17.11
CA ASP A 316 -4.24 5.85 -17.12
C ASP A 316 -5.79 5.69 -17.10
N GLU A 317 -6.31 4.52 -17.46
CA GLU A 317 -7.73 4.15 -17.38
C GLU A 317 -8.30 4.20 -15.96
N ASN A 318 -7.45 4.04 -14.94
CA ASN A 318 -7.85 4.08 -13.53
C ASN A 318 -7.92 5.49 -12.94
N ILE A 319 -7.53 6.53 -13.69
CA ILE A 319 -7.55 7.92 -13.21
C ILE A 319 -8.95 8.52 -13.39
N GLU A 320 -9.30 9.41 -12.47
CA GLU A 320 -10.51 10.20 -12.51
C GLU A 320 -10.44 11.31 -13.58
N ASN A 321 -10.38 10.92 -14.84
CA ASN A 321 -10.47 11.82 -16.01
C ASN A 321 -11.82 11.65 -16.72
N ILE A 322 -12.88 11.40 -15.94
CA ILE A 322 -14.21 11.07 -16.49
C ILE A 322 -14.78 12.27 -17.26
N TYR A 323 -14.55 13.49 -16.76
CA TYR A 323 -15.03 14.73 -17.35
C TYR A 323 -13.91 15.77 -17.38
N GLN A 324 -13.46 16.12 -18.58
CA GLN A 324 -12.40 17.12 -18.83
C GLN A 324 -12.96 18.43 -19.39
N GLY A 325 -14.21 18.74 -19.09
CA GLY A 325 -14.88 19.93 -19.57
C GLY A 325 -14.32 21.25 -19.01
N GLU A 326 -14.90 22.34 -19.43
CA GLU A 326 -14.52 23.69 -19.02
C GLU A 326 -14.91 23.96 -17.54
N ASN A 327 -14.17 24.85 -16.91
CA ASN A 327 -14.51 25.35 -15.59
C ASN A 327 -15.76 26.26 -15.69
N THR A 328 -16.86 25.82 -15.06
CA THR A 328 -18.08 26.58 -14.94
C THR A 328 -18.15 27.20 -13.55
N GLU A 329 -18.25 28.52 -13.46
CA GLU A 329 -18.18 29.22 -12.16
C GLU A 329 -19.40 28.90 -11.28
N LYS A 330 -20.63 28.87 -11.84
CA LYS A 330 -21.85 28.62 -11.08
C LYS A 330 -22.81 27.74 -11.89
N LEU A 331 -23.37 26.74 -11.19
CA LEU A 331 -24.54 25.99 -11.68
C LEU A 331 -25.78 26.46 -10.89
N TYR A 332 -26.91 26.61 -11.57
CA TYR A 332 -28.15 27.07 -10.95
C TYR A 332 -29.02 25.92 -10.42
N GLY A 333 -28.84 24.72 -10.97
CA GLY A 333 -29.45 23.52 -10.42
C GLY A 333 -30.52 22.88 -11.29
N ASN A 334 -30.64 23.24 -12.57
CA ASN A 334 -31.46 22.51 -13.52
C ASN A 334 -30.74 21.22 -13.94
N ILE A 335 -31.34 20.05 -13.67
CA ILE A 335 -30.74 18.75 -13.98
C ILE A 335 -31.70 17.99 -14.91
N LYS A 336 -31.19 17.47 -16.03
CA LYS A 336 -32.02 16.70 -16.97
C LYS A 336 -31.31 15.41 -17.38
N PHE A 337 -32.02 14.30 -17.23
CA PHE A 337 -31.64 12.97 -17.74
C PHE A 337 -32.43 12.70 -19.02
N SER A 338 -31.73 12.37 -20.10
CA SER A 338 -32.31 12.08 -21.41
C SER A 338 -31.84 10.72 -21.91
N ASN A 339 -32.73 9.71 -21.90
CA ASN A 339 -32.47 8.33 -22.34
C ASN A 339 -31.21 7.70 -21.68
N VAL A 340 -30.97 7.98 -20.38
CA VAL A 340 -29.79 7.54 -19.68
C VAL A 340 -29.88 6.05 -19.34
N SER A 341 -28.87 5.29 -19.77
CA SER A 341 -28.67 3.90 -19.36
C SER A 341 -27.30 3.72 -18.70
N PHE A 342 -27.27 2.88 -17.65
CA PHE A 342 -26.06 2.68 -16.87
C PHE A 342 -25.97 1.26 -16.28
N SER A 343 -24.71 0.74 -16.25
CA SER A 343 -24.32 -0.47 -15.55
C SER A 343 -22.94 -0.29 -14.94
N TYR A 344 -22.69 -0.82 -13.72
CA TYR A 344 -21.35 -0.88 -13.15
C TYR A 344 -20.53 -1.97 -13.86
N SER A 345 -19.26 -1.69 -14.17
CA SER A 345 -18.24 -2.61 -14.70
C SER A 345 -18.75 -3.96 -15.21
N ASN A 346 -19.37 -4.02 -16.40
CA ASN A 346 -19.88 -5.24 -17.07
C ASN A 346 -20.90 -6.08 -16.28
N LYS A 347 -21.56 -5.50 -15.25
CA LYS A 347 -22.66 -6.14 -14.51
C LYS A 347 -24.00 -5.92 -15.22
N LYS A 348 -25.08 -6.52 -14.70
CA LYS A 348 -26.45 -6.28 -15.19
C LYS A 348 -26.77 -4.79 -15.19
N SER A 349 -27.47 -4.32 -16.22
CA SER A 349 -27.95 -2.95 -16.31
C SER A 349 -28.78 -2.58 -15.07
N ILE A 350 -28.52 -1.39 -14.51
CA ILE A 350 -29.22 -0.86 -13.33
C ILE A 350 -30.25 0.20 -13.74
N LEU A 351 -29.92 1.02 -14.74
CA LEU A 351 -30.79 2.03 -15.29
C LEU A 351 -30.93 1.82 -16.80
N GLU A 352 -32.16 1.87 -17.32
CA GLU A 352 -32.45 1.66 -18.73
C GLU A 352 -33.37 2.77 -19.25
N ASN A 353 -32.89 3.59 -20.21
CA ASN A 353 -33.62 4.67 -20.86
C ASN A 353 -34.33 5.62 -19.86
N VAL A 354 -33.63 6.04 -18.84
CA VAL A 354 -34.16 6.91 -17.79
C VAL A 354 -34.31 8.33 -18.32
N ASN A 355 -35.51 8.90 -18.12
CA ASN A 355 -35.86 10.24 -18.51
C ASN A 355 -36.55 10.97 -17.35
N PHE A 356 -35.98 12.09 -16.90
CA PHE A 356 -36.60 13.04 -15.97
C PHE A 356 -35.87 14.39 -15.98
N SER A 357 -36.53 15.41 -15.43
CA SER A 357 -35.91 16.71 -15.19
C SER A 357 -36.20 17.20 -13.78
N ILE A 358 -35.26 17.94 -13.23
CA ILE A 358 -35.36 18.68 -11.97
C ILE A 358 -35.07 20.13 -12.32
N ASN A 359 -35.97 21.04 -11.93
CA ASN A 359 -35.81 22.47 -12.18
C ASN A 359 -35.02 23.13 -11.04
N GLU A 360 -34.44 24.29 -11.32
CA GLU A 360 -33.80 25.15 -10.30
C GLU A 360 -34.75 25.40 -9.12
N GLY A 361 -34.24 25.26 -7.90
CA GLY A 361 -35.01 25.45 -6.66
C GLY A 361 -36.05 24.36 -6.37
N GLU A 362 -36.19 23.34 -7.23
CA GLU A 362 -37.16 22.25 -7.04
C GLU A 362 -36.68 21.25 -5.97
N ARG A 363 -37.54 20.82 -5.07
CA ARG A 363 -37.30 19.76 -4.09
C ARG A 363 -37.84 18.44 -4.57
N VAL A 364 -36.97 17.47 -4.72
CA VAL A 364 -37.29 16.18 -5.34
C VAL A 364 -36.98 15.04 -4.40
N ALA A 365 -37.93 14.12 -4.18
CA ALA A 365 -37.68 12.87 -3.49
C ALA A 365 -37.40 11.73 -4.47
N LEU A 366 -36.31 11.01 -4.24
CA LEU A 366 -36.01 9.73 -4.90
C LEU A 366 -36.49 8.58 -4.00
N ILE A 367 -37.48 7.81 -4.47
CA ILE A 367 -38.04 6.66 -3.75
C ILE A 367 -37.94 5.38 -4.58
N GLY A 368 -38.01 4.23 -3.94
CA GLY A 368 -37.98 2.90 -4.58
C GLY A 368 -37.39 1.85 -3.66
N GLU A 369 -37.46 0.60 -4.04
CA GLU A 369 -36.93 -0.53 -3.30
C GLU A 369 -35.40 -0.42 -3.10
N THR A 370 -34.89 -1.13 -2.10
CA THR A 370 -33.43 -1.24 -1.90
C THR A 370 -32.82 -1.93 -3.12
N GLY A 371 -31.77 -1.34 -3.69
CA GLY A 371 -31.15 -1.84 -4.92
C GLY A 371 -31.82 -1.39 -6.23
N ALA A 372 -32.91 -0.60 -6.21
CA ALA A 372 -33.59 -0.14 -7.42
C ALA A 372 -32.74 0.83 -8.28
N GLY A 373 -31.65 1.41 -7.75
CA GLY A 373 -30.78 2.35 -8.50
C GLY A 373 -30.84 3.80 -8.01
N LYS A 374 -31.44 4.11 -6.85
CA LYS A 374 -31.49 5.46 -6.28
C LYS A 374 -30.10 6.07 -6.08
N THR A 375 -29.24 5.36 -5.35
CA THR A 375 -27.84 5.77 -5.11
C THR A 375 -27.04 5.84 -6.41
N THR A 376 -27.38 5.02 -7.40
CA THR A 376 -26.77 5.08 -8.73
C THR A 376 -27.08 6.40 -9.44
N ILE A 377 -28.33 6.89 -9.40
CA ILE A 377 -28.70 8.19 -9.96
C ILE A 377 -27.88 9.31 -9.28
N VAL A 378 -27.78 9.29 -7.96
CA VAL A 378 -26.99 10.26 -7.20
C VAL A 378 -25.50 10.18 -7.58
N ASN A 379 -24.93 8.99 -7.69
CA ASN A 379 -23.55 8.81 -8.11
C ASN A 379 -23.26 9.34 -9.52
N LEU A 380 -24.23 9.22 -10.43
CA LEU A 380 -24.13 9.81 -11.77
C LEU A 380 -24.20 11.34 -11.73
N ILE A 381 -25.07 11.92 -10.90
CA ILE A 381 -25.16 13.38 -10.69
C ILE A 381 -23.85 13.92 -10.11
N LEU A 382 -23.20 13.19 -9.18
CA LEU A 382 -21.91 13.54 -8.56
C LEU A 382 -20.71 13.32 -9.51
N GLY A 383 -20.94 12.77 -10.71
CA GLY A 383 -19.89 12.49 -11.68
C GLY A 383 -18.91 11.42 -11.20
N PHE A 384 -19.34 10.47 -10.36
CA PHE A 384 -18.47 9.35 -9.93
C PHE A 384 -18.30 8.28 -11.01
N TYR A 385 -19.27 8.19 -11.93
CA TYR A 385 -19.27 7.20 -13.01
C TYR A 385 -19.73 7.83 -14.32
N LYS A 386 -19.20 7.32 -15.42
CA LYS A 386 -19.64 7.71 -16.78
C LYS A 386 -20.84 6.87 -17.21
N ILE A 387 -21.83 7.48 -17.83
CA ILE A 387 -23.01 6.79 -18.38
C ILE A 387 -22.63 5.90 -19.57
N ASN A 388 -23.39 4.81 -19.79
CA ASN A 388 -23.20 3.95 -20.96
C ASN A 388 -23.86 4.55 -22.23
N SER A 389 -25.03 5.19 -22.09
CA SER A 389 -25.72 5.85 -23.18
C SER A 389 -26.70 6.92 -22.66
N GLY A 390 -27.12 7.82 -23.52
CA GLY A 390 -27.98 8.94 -23.18
C GLY A 390 -27.19 10.21 -22.87
N ASN A 391 -27.82 11.15 -22.17
CA ASN A 391 -27.22 12.44 -21.83
C ASN A 391 -27.70 12.95 -20.46
N ILE A 392 -26.80 13.53 -19.67
CA ILE A 392 -27.09 14.25 -18.42
C ILE A 392 -26.66 15.70 -18.63
N THR A 393 -27.59 16.64 -18.43
CA THR A 393 -27.29 18.07 -18.56
C THR A 393 -27.53 18.81 -17.26
N PHE A 394 -26.66 19.79 -16.98
CA PHE A 394 -26.79 20.77 -15.90
C PHE A 394 -26.92 22.15 -16.54
N ASP A 395 -28.04 22.83 -16.27
CA ASP A 395 -28.36 24.15 -16.84
C ASP A 395 -28.23 24.19 -18.36
N GLY A 396 -28.60 23.08 -19.03
CA GLY A 396 -28.51 22.90 -20.48
C GLY A 396 -27.12 22.48 -21.00
N LYS A 397 -26.05 22.52 -20.19
CA LYS A 397 -24.72 22.02 -20.56
C LYS A 397 -24.61 20.52 -20.29
N ASN A 398 -23.97 19.77 -21.20
CA ASN A 398 -23.69 18.36 -20.98
C ASN A 398 -22.70 18.19 -19.81
N ILE A 399 -22.89 17.16 -18.99
CA ILE A 399 -21.98 16.82 -17.91
C ILE A 399 -20.54 16.56 -18.43
N ASP A 400 -20.39 16.04 -19.66
CA ASP A 400 -19.09 15.83 -20.31
C ASP A 400 -18.33 17.15 -20.59
N ASP A 401 -19.09 18.29 -20.72
CA ASP A 401 -18.54 19.61 -20.99
C ASP A 401 -18.20 20.41 -19.71
N ILE A 402 -18.44 19.83 -18.54
CA ILE A 402 -18.21 20.45 -17.23
C ILE A 402 -17.05 19.74 -16.54
N SER A 403 -16.07 20.49 -16.02
CA SER A 403 -14.99 19.89 -15.23
C SER A 403 -15.52 19.30 -13.91
N LEU A 404 -14.98 18.15 -13.48
CA LEU A 404 -15.38 17.51 -12.21
C LEU A 404 -15.23 18.43 -11.00
N GLU A 405 -14.20 19.26 -11.00
CA GLU A 405 -13.96 20.24 -9.94
C GLU A 405 -15.12 21.25 -9.87
N SER A 406 -15.53 21.81 -11.02
CA SER A 406 -16.67 22.73 -11.11
C SER A 406 -17.98 22.05 -10.72
N LEU A 407 -18.24 20.85 -11.22
CA LEU A 407 -19.43 20.10 -10.87
C LEU A 407 -19.54 19.89 -9.35
N ARG A 408 -18.48 19.36 -8.74
CA ARG A 408 -18.46 19.06 -7.30
C ARG A 408 -18.40 20.31 -6.42
N LYS A 409 -17.86 21.42 -6.91
CA LYS A 409 -17.91 22.71 -6.21
C LYS A 409 -19.35 23.21 -6.04
N ASN A 410 -20.22 22.93 -7.00
CA ASN A 410 -21.61 23.37 -7.00
C ASN A 410 -22.60 22.39 -6.36
N ILE A 411 -22.16 21.22 -5.90
CA ILE A 411 -23.01 20.18 -5.29
C ILE A 411 -22.57 19.88 -3.87
N SER A 412 -23.47 19.94 -2.90
CA SER A 412 -23.27 19.41 -1.53
C SER A 412 -23.95 18.06 -1.40
N PHE A 413 -23.20 17.07 -0.91
CA PHE A 413 -23.72 15.71 -0.70
C PHE A 413 -23.57 15.28 0.75
N ILE A 414 -24.67 14.90 1.38
CA ILE A 414 -24.70 14.32 2.73
C ILE A 414 -25.01 12.83 2.61
N GLN A 415 -24.04 12.02 3.00
CA GLN A 415 -24.14 10.56 3.00
C GLN A 415 -25.00 10.06 4.17
N GLN A 416 -25.55 8.86 4.05
CA GLN A 416 -26.28 8.17 5.10
C GLN A 416 -25.47 8.01 6.39
N SER A 417 -24.17 7.78 6.27
CA SER A 417 -23.21 7.67 7.40
C SER A 417 -22.08 8.66 7.20
N PRO A 418 -22.20 9.91 7.69
CA PRO A 418 -21.19 10.94 7.51
C PRO A 418 -19.92 10.62 8.26
N TYR A 419 -18.76 10.87 7.64
CA TYR A 419 -17.45 10.68 8.24
C TYR A 419 -16.98 11.92 9.00
N VAL A 420 -16.35 11.72 10.17
CA VAL A 420 -15.72 12.78 10.97
C VAL A 420 -14.20 12.61 10.87
N PHE A 421 -13.54 13.61 10.27
CA PHE A 421 -12.09 13.63 10.15
C PHE A 421 -11.43 13.84 11.52
N ASN A 422 -10.30 13.18 11.74
CA ASN A 422 -9.48 13.39 12.93
C ASN A 422 -8.75 14.75 12.83
N ASP A 423 -9.50 15.82 13.09
CA ASP A 423 -9.04 17.21 13.00
C ASP A 423 -9.95 18.09 13.87
N THR A 424 -9.74 19.42 13.87
CA THR A 424 -10.59 20.36 14.62
C THR A 424 -12.04 20.36 14.10
N ILE A 425 -12.99 20.76 14.95
CA ILE A 425 -14.40 20.93 14.55
C ILE A 425 -14.50 21.97 13.42
N LYS A 426 -13.76 23.06 13.53
CA LYS A 426 -13.66 24.07 12.47
C LYS A 426 -13.29 23.44 11.12
N LYS A 427 -12.22 22.66 11.05
CA LYS A 427 -11.79 21.98 9.82
C LYS A 427 -12.77 20.91 9.33
N ASN A 428 -13.48 20.27 10.24
CA ASN A 428 -14.55 19.35 9.88
C ASN A 428 -15.76 20.04 9.25
N ILE A 429 -16.00 21.31 9.54
CA ILE A 429 -17.08 22.11 8.92
C ILE A 429 -16.59 22.73 7.61
N VAL A 430 -15.43 23.40 7.65
CA VAL A 430 -14.89 24.16 6.51
C VAL A 430 -13.83 23.34 5.80
N VAL A 431 -14.25 22.35 5.03
CA VAL A 431 -13.32 21.51 4.26
C VAL A 431 -12.77 22.33 3.09
N ASN A 432 -11.44 22.49 3.01
CA ASN A 432 -10.69 23.22 1.97
C ASN A 432 -10.85 24.76 1.88
N ASN A 433 -11.47 25.44 2.84
CA ASN A 433 -11.73 26.88 2.71
C ASN A 433 -11.54 27.65 4.02
N GLU A 434 -10.61 27.24 4.89
CA GLU A 434 -10.41 27.77 6.25
C GLU A 434 -10.22 29.29 6.32
N ASN A 435 -9.52 29.85 5.33
CA ASN A 435 -9.15 31.26 5.32
C ASN A 435 -10.34 32.22 5.04
N ASN A 436 -11.45 31.69 4.54
CA ASN A 436 -12.61 32.50 4.17
C ASN A 436 -13.74 32.49 5.23
N PHE A 437 -13.55 31.77 6.36
CA PHE A 437 -14.57 31.64 7.40
C PHE A 437 -14.10 32.23 8.73
N SER A 438 -14.78 33.30 9.18
CA SER A 438 -14.62 33.80 10.54
C SER A 438 -15.19 32.80 11.56
N ASP A 439 -14.66 32.82 12.78
CA ASP A 439 -15.16 31.97 13.88
C ASP A 439 -16.63 32.25 14.19
N GLU A 440 -17.06 33.50 14.07
CA GLU A 440 -18.45 33.92 14.25
C GLU A 440 -19.39 33.21 13.26
N LYS A 441 -19.03 33.16 11.99
CA LYS A 441 -19.82 32.48 10.96
C LYS A 441 -19.94 30.98 11.23
N ILE A 442 -18.88 30.35 11.76
CA ILE A 442 -18.91 28.92 12.14
C ILE A 442 -19.82 28.71 13.35
N ILE A 443 -19.76 29.60 14.34
CA ILE A 443 -20.63 29.57 15.53
C ILE A 443 -22.11 29.71 15.11
N ASP A 444 -22.43 30.59 14.17
CA ASP A 444 -23.79 30.74 13.66
C ASP A 444 -24.29 29.50 12.92
N ILE A 445 -23.45 28.88 12.11
CA ILE A 445 -23.76 27.58 11.49
C ILE A 445 -24.03 26.51 12.57
N LEU A 446 -23.18 26.45 13.61
CA LEU A 446 -23.36 25.49 14.70
C LEU A 446 -24.64 25.72 15.51
N LYS A 447 -25.06 26.97 15.72
CA LYS A 447 -26.36 27.31 16.32
C LYS A 447 -27.51 26.85 15.43
N LEU A 448 -27.40 27.09 14.13
CA LEU A 448 -28.41 26.75 13.15
C LEU A 448 -28.65 25.23 13.06
N VAL A 449 -27.58 24.43 13.09
CA VAL A 449 -27.70 22.97 13.09
C VAL A 449 -27.91 22.37 14.48
N GLY A 450 -27.94 23.16 15.55
CA GLY A 450 -28.19 22.69 16.92
C GLY A 450 -26.99 22.03 17.61
N LEU A 451 -25.78 22.19 17.12
CA LEU A 451 -24.55 21.63 17.71
C LEU A 451 -23.81 22.58 18.66
N TYR A 452 -24.23 23.85 18.74
CA TYR A 452 -23.53 24.90 19.51
C TYR A 452 -23.27 24.49 20.97
N ASN A 453 -24.29 24.03 21.70
CA ASN A 453 -24.17 23.63 23.09
C ASN A 453 -23.21 22.45 23.29
N LYS A 454 -23.17 21.53 22.36
CA LYS A 454 -22.21 20.40 22.38
C LYS A 454 -20.79 20.90 22.22
N VAL A 455 -20.56 21.79 21.25
CA VAL A 455 -19.24 22.32 20.91
C VAL A 455 -18.68 23.22 22.00
N THR A 456 -19.52 24.04 22.68
CA THR A 456 -19.11 24.88 23.81
C THR A 456 -18.72 24.08 25.06
N ASN A 457 -19.18 22.83 25.19
CA ASN A 457 -18.77 21.94 26.27
C ASN A 457 -17.38 21.32 26.06
N PHE A 458 -16.81 21.41 24.87
CA PHE A 458 -15.42 21.01 24.64
C PHE A 458 -14.47 22.10 25.15
N LYS A 459 -13.32 21.68 25.71
CA LYS A 459 -12.33 22.58 26.32
C LYS A 459 -11.83 23.68 25.35
N ASN A 460 -11.64 23.34 24.09
CA ASN A 460 -11.11 24.23 23.05
C ASN A 460 -12.19 24.72 22.07
N GLY A 461 -13.49 24.47 22.34
CA GLY A 461 -14.60 24.89 21.49
C GLY A 461 -14.48 24.39 20.06
N ILE A 462 -14.55 25.29 19.06
CA ILE A 462 -14.44 24.94 17.64
C ILE A 462 -13.04 24.45 17.23
N TYR A 463 -12.03 24.66 18.04
CA TYR A 463 -10.65 24.20 17.82
C TYR A 463 -10.36 22.85 18.50
N GLU A 464 -11.37 22.23 19.15
CA GLU A 464 -11.22 20.89 19.70
C GLU A 464 -10.99 19.87 18.59
N ILE A 465 -9.97 18.99 18.78
CA ILE A 465 -9.69 17.87 17.87
C ILE A 465 -10.68 16.75 18.17
N VAL A 466 -11.42 16.37 17.15
CA VAL A 466 -12.49 15.36 17.21
C VAL A 466 -12.21 14.21 16.27
N ASN A 467 -12.86 13.09 16.52
CA ASN A 467 -12.78 11.89 15.71
C ASN A 467 -14.16 11.21 15.59
N GLU A 468 -14.21 10.05 14.95
CA GLU A 468 -15.44 9.27 14.76
C GLU A 468 -16.21 8.97 16.06
N ASN A 469 -15.55 8.88 17.21
CA ASN A 469 -16.18 8.55 18.49
C ASN A 469 -16.62 9.79 19.29
N SER A 470 -16.28 10.98 18.83
CA SER A 470 -16.58 12.24 19.55
C SER A 470 -18.07 12.65 19.45
N PHE A 471 -18.77 12.12 18.46
CA PHE A 471 -20.16 12.45 18.15
C PHE A 471 -21.03 11.19 18.07
N SER A 472 -22.27 11.31 18.54
CA SER A 472 -23.32 10.32 18.27
C SER A 472 -23.67 10.28 16.79
N LYS A 473 -24.38 9.26 16.32
CA LYS A 473 -24.82 9.16 14.92
C LYS A 473 -25.64 10.38 14.47
N GLY A 474 -26.56 10.87 15.31
CA GLY A 474 -27.34 12.06 15.03
C GLY A 474 -26.49 13.33 14.97
N GLU A 475 -25.55 13.50 15.92
CA GLU A 475 -24.63 14.65 15.94
C GLU A 475 -23.69 14.66 14.72
N LYS A 476 -23.23 13.48 14.25
CA LYS A 476 -22.47 13.37 12.98
C LYS A 476 -23.28 13.85 11.78
N GLN A 477 -24.57 13.53 11.76
CA GLN A 477 -25.46 14.01 10.72
C GLN A 477 -25.61 15.53 10.76
N LEU A 478 -25.80 16.13 11.94
CA LEU A 478 -25.84 17.58 12.10
C LEU A 478 -24.52 18.24 11.67
N LEU A 479 -23.37 17.63 11.99
CA LEU A 479 -22.05 18.09 11.54
C LEU A 479 -21.93 18.05 10.00
N ALA A 480 -22.49 17.03 9.35
CA ALA A 480 -22.54 16.96 7.90
C ALA A 480 -23.44 18.05 7.28
N PHE A 481 -24.55 18.39 7.94
CA PHE A 481 -25.38 19.54 7.56
C PHE A 481 -24.59 20.85 7.74
N ALA A 482 -23.88 21.04 8.85
CA ALA A 482 -23.01 22.21 9.04
C ALA A 482 -21.97 22.34 7.91
N ARG A 483 -21.36 21.22 7.50
CA ARG A 483 -20.44 21.14 6.35
C ARG A 483 -21.10 21.54 5.03
N ALA A 484 -22.30 21.06 4.79
CA ALA A 484 -23.06 21.35 3.56
C ALA A 484 -23.46 22.83 3.49
N ILE A 485 -23.92 23.42 4.61
CA ILE A 485 -24.28 24.83 4.70
C ILE A 485 -23.05 25.72 4.53
N ALA A 486 -21.91 25.36 5.15
CA ALA A 486 -20.66 26.09 4.98
C ALA A 486 -20.16 26.10 3.53
N LYS A 487 -20.46 25.07 2.76
CA LYS A 487 -20.06 24.98 1.35
C LYS A 487 -20.87 25.91 0.46
N ASP A 488 -22.10 26.25 0.81
CA ASP A 488 -23.00 27.19 0.14
C ASP A 488 -23.16 26.93 -1.35
N THR A 489 -23.85 25.85 -1.69
CA THR A 489 -24.01 25.36 -3.07
C THR A 489 -25.44 25.53 -3.60
N SER A 490 -25.61 25.50 -4.92
CA SER A 490 -26.93 25.56 -5.55
C SER A 490 -27.70 24.24 -5.53
N ILE A 491 -26.96 23.12 -5.38
CA ILE A 491 -27.54 21.76 -5.43
C ILE A 491 -27.18 21.02 -4.15
N TYR A 492 -28.19 20.51 -3.45
CA TYR A 492 -28.01 19.68 -2.26
C TYR A 492 -28.59 18.30 -2.48
N ILE A 493 -27.82 17.27 -2.12
CA ILE A 493 -28.22 15.86 -2.22
C ILE A 493 -28.13 15.23 -0.85
N PHE A 494 -29.21 14.62 -0.37
CA PHE A 494 -29.28 13.97 0.94
C PHE A 494 -29.63 12.49 0.78
N ASP A 495 -28.75 11.63 1.29
CA ASP A 495 -29.00 10.19 1.32
C ASP A 495 -29.49 9.79 2.72
N GLU A 496 -30.81 9.57 2.83
CA GLU A 496 -31.51 9.22 4.09
C GLU A 496 -31.17 10.14 5.28
N PRO A 497 -31.38 11.47 5.18
CA PRO A 497 -30.87 12.45 6.14
C PRO A 497 -31.42 12.30 7.55
N THR A 498 -32.52 11.57 7.75
CA THR A 498 -33.20 11.38 9.05
C THR A 498 -33.14 9.93 9.55
N SER A 499 -32.37 9.05 8.90
CA SER A 499 -32.17 7.69 9.38
C SER A 499 -31.30 7.71 10.67
N ASN A 500 -31.75 7.03 11.73
CA ASN A 500 -31.06 6.91 13.01
C ASN A 500 -30.92 8.21 13.85
N ILE A 501 -31.83 9.16 13.68
CA ILE A 501 -31.84 10.43 14.39
C ILE A 501 -33.04 10.47 15.34
N ASP A 502 -32.90 11.12 16.49
CA ASP A 502 -33.96 11.40 17.44
C ASP A 502 -34.92 12.48 16.90
N VAL A 503 -36.15 12.52 17.41
CA VAL A 503 -37.23 13.40 16.91
C VAL A 503 -36.83 14.88 16.95
N LYS A 504 -36.07 15.33 17.94
CA LYS A 504 -35.61 16.72 18.05
C LYS A 504 -34.67 17.12 16.91
N ASN A 505 -33.69 16.28 16.63
CA ASN A 505 -32.73 16.51 15.54
C ASN A 505 -33.40 16.36 14.17
N GLU A 506 -34.38 15.47 14.00
CA GLU A 506 -35.19 15.36 12.78
C GLU A 506 -35.93 16.67 12.47
N GLN A 507 -36.53 17.32 13.49
CA GLN A 507 -37.19 18.60 13.29
C GLN A 507 -36.20 19.71 12.89
N THR A 508 -35.02 19.74 13.50
CA THR A 508 -33.94 20.67 13.11
C THR A 508 -33.55 20.50 11.64
N ILE A 509 -33.37 19.27 11.18
CA ILE A 509 -33.04 18.98 9.77
C ILE A 509 -34.19 19.41 8.84
N LYS A 510 -35.44 19.13 9.19
CA LYS A 510 -36.60 19.58 8.40
C LYS A 510 -36.64 21.10 8.27
N ASN A 511 -36.39 21.84 9.34
CA ASN A 511 -36.34 23.30 9.33
C ASN A 511 -35.19 23.81 8.45
N ILE A 512 -34.01 23.20 8.50
CA ILE A 512 -32.87 23.56 7.63
C ILE A 512 -33.27 23.39 6.17
N ILE A 513 -33.84 22.24 5.80
CA ILE A 513 -34.22 21.96 4.42
C ILE A 513 -35.34 22.93 3.94
N SER A 514 -36.31 23.27 4.80
CA SER A 514 -37.45 24.11 4.41
C SER A 514 -37.14 25.60 4.40
N GLU A 515 -36.30 26.10 5.31
CA GLU A 515 -36.09 27.53 5.52
C GLU A 515 -34.75 28.02 4.98
N VAL A 516 -33.66 27.23 5.25
CA VAL A 516 -32.29 27.64 4.87
C VAL A 516 -32.03 27.35 3.40
N LEU A 517 -32.53 26.21 2.89
CA LEU A 517 -32.27 25.75 1.53
C LEU A 517 -33.47 25.98 0.58
N LYS A 518 -34.32 26.99 0.89
CA LYS A 518 -35.57 27.21 0.13
C LYS A 518 -35.37 27.56 -1.34
N ASP A 519 -34.27 28.24 -1.65
CA ASP A 519 -33.95 28.71 -3.01
C ASP A 519 -32.95 27.76 -3.74
N SER A 520 -32.63 26.60 -3.13
CA SER A 520 -31.68 25.64 -3.68
C SER A 520 -32.41 24.42 -4.26
N THR A 521 -31.82 23.79 -5.26
CA THR A 521 -32.30 22.49 -5.78
C THR A 521 -31.93 21.41 -4.77
N VAL A 522 -32.93 20.66 -4.28
CA VAL A 522 -32.75 19.65 -3.25
C VAL A 522 -33.20 18.29 -3.72
N ILE A 523 -32.32 17.30 -3.66
CA ILE A 523 -32.61 15.90 -3.97
C ILE A 523 -32.49 15.07 -2.70
N ILE A 524 -33.57 14.37 -2.32
CA ILE A 524 -33.60 13.57 -1.08
C ILE A 524 -33.89 12.11 -1.43
N ILE A 525 -32.97 11.21 -1.11
CA ILE A 525 -33.27 9.78 -1.06
C ILE A 525 -34.05 9.52 0.23
N ALA A 526 -35.32 9.11 0.09
CA ALA A 526 -36.22 8.95 1.22
C ALA A 526 -36.76 7.52 1.33
N HIS A 527 -36.73 6.98 2.55
CA HIS A 527 -37.40 5.74 2.93
C HIS A 527 -38.53 5.97 3.95
N ARG A 528 -38.71 7.19 4.46
CA ARG A 528 -39.75 7.55 5.43
C ARG A 528 -40.77 8.51 4.81
N PRO A 529 -42.10 8.29 5.04
CA PRO A 529 -43.15 9.19 4.56
C PRO A 529 -42.94 10.63 5.01
N ALA A 530 -42.54 10.84 6.26
CA ALA A 530 -42.34 12.17 6.85
C ALA A 530 -41.27 13.03 6.14
N THR A 531 -40.33 12.40 5.44
CA THR A 531 -39.31 13.11 4.67
C THR A 531 -39.83 13.60 3.30
N ILE A 532 -40.95 13.07 2.85
CA ILE A 532 -41.54 13.34 1.53
C ILE A 532 -42.62 14.43 1.59
N GLU A 533 -43.10 14.83 2.78
CA GLU A 533 -44.23 15.76 2.95
C GLU A 533 -44.00 17.12 2.29
N ASN A 534 -42.76 17.60 2.19
CA ASN A 534 -42.42 18.94 1.72
C ASN A 534 -41.61 18.94 0.40
N VAL A 535 -41.85 17.95 -0.49
CA VAL A 535 -41.21 17.92 -1.81
C VAL A 535 -42.20 18.31 -2.93
N ASP A 536 -41.68 18.88 -4.01
CA ASP A 536 -42.48 19.34 -5.15
C ASP A 536 -42.75 18.18 -6.12
N LYS A 537 -41.79 17.22 -6.21
CA LYS A 537 -41.83 16.11 -7.16
C LYS A 537 -41.31 14.82 -6.54
N ILE A 538 -41.89 13.69 -6.94
CA ILE A 538 -41.41 12.37 -6.56
C ILE A 538 -40.93 11.63 -7.81
N LEU A 539 -39.70 11.11 -7.75
CA LEU A 539 -39.10 10.22 -8.73
C LEU A 539 -39.07 8.81 -8.18
N LYS A 540 -40.02 7.95 -8.59
CA LYS A 540 -40.05 6.54 -8.19
C LYS A 540 -39.16 5.71 -9.11
N VAL A 541 -38.11 5.13 -8.56
CA VAL A 541 -37.20 4.21 -9.28
C VAL A 541 -37.76 2.80 -9.15
N GLN A 542 -38.17 2.22 -10.26
CA GLN A 542 -38.67 0.83 -10.31
C GLN A 542 -38.41 0.20 -11.70
N ASN A 543 -38.13 -1.09 -11.72
CA ASN A 543 -37.86 -1.85 -12.95
C ASN A 543 -36.82 -1.14 -13.84
N LYS A 544 -35.73 -0.62 -13.24
CA LYS A 544 -34.61 0.10 -13.92
C LYS A 544 -35.01 1.42 -14.59
N LYS A 545 -36.24 1.90 -14.38
CA LYS A 545 -36.79 3.15 -14.92
C LYS A 545 -37.21 4.11 -13.83
N VAL A 546 -37.41 5.36 -14.20
CA VAL A 546 -37.92 6.39 -13.29
C VAL A 546 -39.33 6.81 -13.72
N VAL A 547 -40.25 6.77 -12.77
CA VAL A 547 -41.62 7.23 -12.94
C VAL A 547 -41.81 8.52 -12.14
N ILE A 548 -42.31 9.57 -12.79
CA ILE A 548 -42.54 10.87 -12.16
C ILE A 548 -43.96 10.89 -11.56
N LYS A 549 -44.09 11.23 -10.28
CA LYS A 549 -45.36 11.47 -9.61
C LYS A 549 -45.41 12.92 -9.11
N SER A 550 -46.46 13.68 -9.44
CA SER A 550 -46.64 15.05 -8.94
C SER A 550 -47.27 15.07 -7.55
N ARG A 551 -47.10 16.16 -6.80
CA ARG A 551 -47.60 16.36 -5.43
C ARG A 551 -49.12 16.09 -5.29
N LYS A 552 -49.96 16.36 -6.29
CA LYS A 552 -51.43 16.09 -6.27
C LYS A 552 -51.76 14.61 -6.04
N ASN A 553 -50.84 13.69 -6.36
CA ASN A 553 -51.04 12.25 -6.19
C ASN A 553 -50.47 11.71 -4.84
N ILE A 554 -49.86 12.57 -4.02
CA ILE A 554 -49.21 12.16 -2.73
C ILE A 554 -50.26 11.96 -1.63
N VAL A 555 -51.32 12.72 -1.65
CA VAL A 555 -52.38 12.68 -0.61
C VAL A 555 -53.12 11.32 -0.58
N HIS A 556 -53.10 10.56 -1.70
CA HIS A 556 -53.72 9.24 -1.78
C HIS A 556 -52.75 8.06 -1.40
N ILE A 557 -51.44 8.29 -1.32
CA ILE A 557 -50.46 7.23 -0.98
C ILE A 557 -50.45 6.91 0.52
N ASN A 558 -50.86 7.86 1.38
CA ASN A 558 -50.90 7.66 2.84
C ASN A 558 -51.95 6.63 3.32
N ASN A 559 -52.90 6.20 2.49
CA ASN A 559 -53.98 5.32 2.90
C ASN A 559 -54.03 3.91 2.29
N SER A 560 -53.18 3.56 1.31
CA SER A 560 -53.37 2.27 0.61
C SER A 560 -52.15 1.52 0.11
N GLU A 561 -50.92 2.04 0.17
CA GLU A 561 -49.73 1.27 -0.24
C GLU A 561 -48.66 1.29 0.85
N LYS A 562 -48.41 0.15 1.49
CA LYS A 562 -47.18 -0.09 2.28
C LYS A 562 -45.98 0.21 1.40
N PHE A 563 -45.05 1.03 1.92
CA PHE A 563 -43.72 1.23 1.34
C PHE A 563 -42.96 -0.10 1.34
N THR A 564 -43.23 -1.01 0.42
CA THR A 564 -42.45 -2.22 0.12
C THR A 564 -41.75 -2.03 -1.23
#